data_32328ddf50092048be9e48991e5507a1
#
_entry.id   32328ddf50092048be9e48991e5507a1
#
_cell.length_a   1.000
_cell.length_b   1.000
_cell.length_c   1.000
_cell.angle_alpha   90.00
_cell.angle_beta   90.00
_cell.angle_gamma   90.00
#
_symmetry.space_group_name_H-M   'P 1'
#
loop_
_entity.id
_entity.type
_entity.pdbx_description
1 polymer ?
#
loop_
_entity_poly.entity_id
_entity_poly.type
_entity_poly.pdbx_seq_one_letter_code
_entity_poly.pdbx_strand_id
1 'polypeptide(L)'
;MIDAHHHLWKLSRADYGWIGDGRNPALAPIERDYLVEDYRSLAAENGISGSIVVQAAQTVAETRWLLDQARASNGLIKGVVGWIDMAAGDAPEVLRDLANDPLLRSIRPMLQEIADVEWILQPKIVPALRVVKELDLSFDLLVRPAHLKAALTLLTRNPDLRAIVDHGGKPDIANGMWQPWAEDMGRIARETPAFCKLSGLVTEARPNWKPGDLRRYAEHLIDCFGADRLVWGSDWPVMLLNADYDGWLAAARQFIASQTAADQMAIMSDNAIRFYRLPVRTP
;
A
#
# COMPACT_ATOMS: atom_id res chain seq x y z
N MET A 1 2.27 -14.14 9.96
CA MET A 1 2.61 -12.82 9.38
C MET A 1 1.35 -12.16 8.82
N ILE A 2 1.38 -10.83 8.63
CA ILE A 2 0.33 -10.07 7.93
C ILE A 2 0.91 -9.51 6.63
N ASP A 3 0.28 -9.84 5.50
CA ASP A 3 0.58 -9.17 4.24
C ASP A 3 -0.26 -7.89 4.13
N ALA A 4 0.38 -6.75 4.35
CA ALA A 4 -0.33 -5.47 4.46
C ALA A 4 -0.57 -4.77 3.12
N HIS A 5 -0.28 -5.44 2.00
CA HIS A 5 -0.51 -4.88 0.68
C HIS A 5 -0.55 -5.97 -0.39
N HIS A 6 -1.73 -6.37 -0.79
CA HIS A 6 -1.96 -7.16 -2.00
C HIS A 6 -3.21 -6.68 -2.73
N HIS A 7 -3.39 -7.12 -3.96
CA HIS A 7 -4.55 -6.76 -4.77
C HIS A 7 -5.33 -7.99 -5.19
N LEU A 8 -6.60 -7.78 -5.48
CA LEU A 8 -7.46 -8.70 -6.20
C LEU A 8 -8.09 -7.94 -7.36
N TRP A 9 -8.30 -8.58 -8.48
CA TRP A 9 -9.07 -8.03 -9.59
C TRP A 9 -9.73 -9.10 -10.43
N LYS A 10 -10.80 -8.70 -11.08
CA LYS A 10 -11.55 -9.50 -12.04
C LYS A 10 -11.73 -8.67 -13.32
N LEU A 11 -11.02 -9.00 -14.38
CA LEU A 11 -10.94 -8.18 -15.59
C LEU A 11 -12.30 -7.92 -16.24
N SER A 12 -13.25 -8.88 -16.13
CA SER A 12 -14.60 -8.71 -16.65
C SER A 12 -15.42 -7.59 -15.97
N ARG A 13 -14.93 -7.01 -14.86
CA ARG A 13 -15.53 -5.81 -14.25
C ARG A 13 -15.31 -4.56 -15.11
N ALA A 14 -14.26 -4.55 -15.94
CA ALA A 14 -13.93 -3.50 -16.89
C ALA A 14 -13.72 -2.09 -16.26
N ASP A 15 -13.39 -2.03 -14.96
CA ASP A 15 -13.12 -0.77 -14.25
C ASP A 15 -11.62 -0.52 -14.00
N TYR A 16 -10.74 -1.37 -14.53
CA TYR A 16 -9.28 -1.22 -14.43
C TYR A 16 -8.73 -0.50 -15.65
N GLY A 17 -8.48 0.81 -15.52
CA GLY A 17 -7.99 1.64 -16.65
C GLY A 17 -6.55 1.37 -17.06
N TRP A 18 -5.80 0.56 -16.33
CA TRP A 18 -4.38 0.34 -16.53
C TRP A 18 -4.04 -1.12 -16.95
N ILE A 19 -4.97 -2.07 -16.83
CA ILE A 19 -4.79 -3.49 -17.14
C ILE A 19 -6.05 -4.06 -17.79
N GLY A 20 -5.91 -5.10 -18.63
CA GLY A 20 -7.04 -5.87 -19.15
C GLY A 20 -7.46 -5.50 -20.57
N ASP A 21 -6.73 -4.63 -21.26
CA ASP A 21 -7.01 -4.23 -22.64
C ASP A 21 -5.97 -4.72 -23.68
N GLY A 22 -4.93 -5.45 -23.21
CA GLY A 22 -3.86 -5.99 -24.07
C GLY A 22 -2.94 -4.94 -24.69
N ARG A 23 -3.10 -3.66 -24.34
CA ARG A 23 -2.32 -2.57 -24.98
C ARG A 23 -0.89 -2.47 -24.48
N ASN A 24 -0.64 -2.94 -23.26
CA ASN A 24 0.69 -2.88 -22.67
C ASN A 24 1.27 -4.29 -22.47
N PRO A 25 2.13 -4.78 -23.40
CA PRO A 25 2.72 -6.12 -23.28
C PRO A 25 3.51 -6.36 -21.98
N ALA A 26 4.00 -5.30 -21.33
CA ALA A 26 4.71 -5.42 -20.06
C ALA A 26 3.79 -5.89 -18.91
N LEU A 27 2.48 -5.74 -19.04
CA LEU A 27 1.50 -6.18 -18.06
C LEU A 27 0.99 -7.62 -18.32
N ALA A 28 1.32 -8.22 -19.46
CA ALA A 28 0.85 -9.57 -19.84
C ALA A 28 1.02 -10.63 -18.73
N PRO A 29 2.09 -10.63 -17.90
CA PRO A 29 2.24 -11.60 -16.82
C PRO A 29 1.14 -11.52 -15.74
N ILE A 30 0.47 -10.38 -15.62
CA ILE A 30 -0.57 -10.16 -14.62
C ILE A 30 -1.96 -9.90 -15.23
N GLU A 31 -2.11 -9.99 -16.54
CA GLU A 31 -3.35 -9.73 -17.29
C GLU A 31 -4.29 -10.97 -17.28
N ARG A 32 -4.71 -11.36 -16.08
CA ARG A 32 -5.74 -12.37 -15.80
C ARG A 32 -6.49 -12.01 -14.53
N ASP A 33 -7.54 -12.76 -14.24
CA ASP A 33 -8.23 -12.65 -12.94
C ASP A 33 -7.30 -13.13 -11.81
N TYR A 34 -7.32 -12.39 -10.69
CA TYR A 34 -6.69 -12.76 -9.42
C TYR A 34 -7.73 -12.61 -8.30
N LEU A 35 -8.17 -13.74 -7.76
CA LEU A 35 -9.26 -13.82 -6.81
C LEU A 35 -8.78 -14.32 -5.44
N VAL A 36 -9.66 -14.32 -4.46
CA VAL A 36 -9.35 -14.77 -3.09
C VAL A 36 -8.74 -16.17 -3.05
N GLU A 37 -9.19 -17.07 -3.92
CA GLU A 37 -8.70 -18.46 -3.93
C GLU A 37 -7.25 -18.56 -4.42
N ASP A 38 -6.86 -17.75 -5.42
CA ASP A 38 -5.47 -17.67 -5.87
C ASP A 38 -4.56 -17.20 -4.72
N TYR A 39 -5.01 -16.18 -3.99
CA TYR A 39 -4.25 -15.62 -2.87
C TYR A 39 -4.23 -16.56 -1.65
N ARG A 40 -5.31 -17.31 -1.39
CA ARG A 40 -5.43 -18.22 -0.24
C ARG A 40 -4.34 -19.31 -0.25
N SER A 41 -4.12 -19.95 -1.39
CA SER A 41 -3.08 -20.98 -1.54
C SER A 41 -1.71 -20.40 -1.24
N LEU A 42 -1.39 -19.27 -1.87
CA LEU A 42 -0.14 -18.54 -1.69
C LEU A 42 0.08 -18.12 -0.22
N ALA A 43 -0.95 -17.59 0.42
CA ALA A 43 -0.90 -17.15 1.81
C ALA A 43 -0.61 -18.33 2.76
N ALA A 44 -1.25 -19.49 2.52
CA ALA A 44 -1.05 -20.69 3.33
C ALA A 44 0.39 -21.22 3.21
N GLU A 45 0.93 -21.29 1.98
CA GLU A 45 2.30 -21.74 1.70
C GLU A 45 3.35 -20.85 2.40
N ASN A 46 3.06 -19.55 2.52
CA ASN A 46 3.99 -18.55 3.06
C ASN A 46 3.74 -18.18 4.53
N GLY A 47 2.82 -18.87 5.22
CA GLY A 47 2.52 -18.61 6.64
C GLY A 47 1.89 -17.24 6.89
N ILE A 48 1.12 -16.73 5.92
CA ILE A 48 0.33 -15.49 6.07
C ILE A 48 -0.96 -15.83 6.81
N SER A 49 -1.15 -15.23 7.97
CA SER A 49 -2.32 -15.46 8.83
C SER A 49 -3.41 -14.39 8.66
N GLY A 50 -3.13 -13.36 7.89
CA GLY A 50 -4.06 -12.30 7.55
C GLY A 50 -3.48 -11.33 6.56
N SER A 51 -4.35 -10.56 5.88
CA SER A 51 -3.91 -9.61 4.87
C SER A 51 -4.79 -8.37 4.79
N ILE A 52 -4.27 -7.36 4.10
CA ILE A 52 -4.97 -6.14 3.68
C ILE A 52 -5.03 -6.15 2.16
N VAL A 53 -6.25 -6.20 1.61
CA VAL A 53 -6.46 -6.02 0.19
C VAL A 53 -6.58 -4.54 -0.14
N VAL A 54 -5.90 -4.13 -1.20
CA VAL A 54 -5.81 -2.72 -1.61
C VAL A 54 -6.46 -2.55 -2.97
N GLN A 55 -7.21 -1.47 -3.16
CA GLN A 55 -7.85 -1.13 -4.42
C GLN A 55 -6.83 -1.10 -5.59
N ALA A 56 -7.26 -1.47 -6.77
CA ALA A 56 -6.51 -1.44 -8.03
C ALA A 56 -7.20 -0.58 -9.11
N ALA A 57 -8.47 -0.23 -8.91
CA ALA A 57 -9.23 0.67 -9.78
C ALA A 57 -9.69 1.93 -9.03
N GLN A 58 -9.90 3.01 -9.78
CA GLN A 58 -10.39 4.29 -9.25
C GLN A 58 -11.92 4.32 -9.27
N THR A 59 -12.57 3.35 -8.62
CA THR A 59 -14.03 3.26 -8.55
C THR A 59 -14.53 2.87 -7.17
N VAL A 60 -15.62 3.47 -6.72
CA VAL A 60 -16.36 3.05 -5.52
C VAL A 60 -16.92 1.64 -5.70
N ALA A 61 -17.26 1.26 -6.92
CA ALA A 61 -17.75 -0.07 -7.25
C ALA A 61 -16.70 -1.16 -6.95
N GLU A 62 -15.43 -0.90 -7.22
CA GLU A 62 -14.37 -1.82 -6.83
C GLU A 62 -14.21 -1.89 -5.31
N THR A 63 -14.23 -0.74 -4.60
CA THR A 63 -14.17 -0.73 -3.14
C THR A 63 -15.24 -1.63 -2.53
N ARG A 64 -16.49 -1.54 -2.99
CA ARG A 64 -17.59 -2.41 -2.55
C ARG A 64 -17.33 -3.88 -2.86
N TRP A 65 -16.85 -4.16 -4.07
CA TRP A 65 -16.49 -5.53 -4.47
C TRP A 65 -15.37 -6.10 -3.59
N LEU A 66 -14.34 -5.32 -3.27
CA LEU A 66 -13.26 -5.77 -2.36
C LEU A 66 -13.77 -6.04 -0.94
N LEU A 67 -14.73 -5.26 -0.44
CA LEU A 67 -15.39 -5.52 0.83
C LEU A 67 -16.17 -6.85 0.79
N ASP A 68 -16.84 -7.16 -0.33
CA ASP A 68 -17.47 -8.46 -0.54
C ASP A 68 -16.45 -9.60 -0.57
N GLN A 69 -15.32 -9.44 -1.28
CA GLN A 69 -14.24 -10.42 -1.30
C GLN A 69 -13.64 -10.64 0.09
N ALA A 70 -13.45 -9.58 0.85
CA ALA A 70 -12.92 -9.66 2.21
C ALA A 70 -13.87 -10.45 3.14
N ARG A 71 -15.18 -10.22 3.06
CA ARG A 71 -16.17 -11.01 3.79
C ARG A 71 -16.16 -12.49 3.39
N ALA A 72 -16.09 -12.77 2.08
CA ALA A 72 -16.03 -14.14 1.54
C ALA A 72 -14.71 -14.87 1.84
N SER A 73 -13.66 -14.15 2.26
CA SER A 73 -12.34 -14.72 2.52
C SER A 73 -12.26 -15.60 3.77
N ASN A 74 -13.33 -15.70 4.57
CA ASN A 74 -13.37 -16.40 5.85
C ASN A 74 -12.28 -15.91 6.82
N GLY A 75 -12.07 -14.59 6.86
CA GLY A 75 -11.16 -13.94 7.78
C GLY A 75 -9.68 -13.98 7.37
N LEU A 76 -9.34 -14.39 6.16
CA LEU A 76 -8.01 -14.23 5.60
C LEU A 76 -7.72 -12.75 5.34
N ILE A 77 -8.64 -12.05 4.65
CA ILE A 77 -8.54 -10.60 4.44
C ILE A 77 -9.14 -9.91 5.66
N LYS A 78 -8.30 -9.15 6.37
CA LYS A 78 -8.62 -8.47 7.63
C LYS A 78 -9.08 -7.04 7.46
N GLY A 79 -8.84 -6.46 6.29
CA GLY A 79 -9.20 -5.09 5.97
C GLY A 79 -9.05 -4.77 4.51
N VAL A 80 -9.71 -3.70 4.11
CA VAL A 80 -9.72 -3.16 2.76
C VAL A 80 -9.20 -1.73 2.77
N VAL A 81 -8.28 -1.44 1.88
CA VAL A 81 -7.91 -0.08 1.48
C VAL A 81 -8.71 0.25 0.24
N GLY A 82 -9.71 1.11 0.39
CA GLY A 82 -10.63 1.47 -0.68
C GLY A 82 -10.26 2.75 -1.41
N TRP A 83 -11.09 3.12 -2.38
CA TRP A 83 -10.98 4.35 -3.14
C TRP A 83 -12.32 5.11 -3.14
N ILE A 84 -12.21 6.43 -3.11
CA ILE A 84 -13.30 7.37 -3.42
C ILE A 84 -12.73 8.49 -4.29
N ASP A 85 -13.58 9.17 -5.05
CA ASP A 85 -13.20 10.45 -5.64
C ASP A 85 -13.20 11.54 -4.54
N MET A 86 -12.04 11.75 -3.94
CA MET A 86 -11.90 12.73 -2.85
C MET A 86 -12.20 14.17 -3.27
N ALA A 87 -12.23 14.45 -4.57
CA ALA A 87 -12.51 15.78 -5.11
C ALA A 87 -14.01 16.00 -5.44
N ALA A 88 -14.81 14.94 -5.42
CA ALA A 88 -16.24 15.03 -5.65
C ALA A 88 -16.96 15.74 -4.50
N GLY A 89 -18.04 16.46 -4.81
CA GLY A 89 -18.81 17.19 -3.81
C GLY A 89 -19.48 16.29 -2.78
N ASP A 90 -19.79 15.05 -3.13
CA ASP A 90 -20.42 14.01 -2.29
C ASP A 90 -19.41 13.03 -1.65
N ALA A 91 -18.11 13.30 -1.79
CA ALA A 91 -17.08 12.45 -1.21
C ALA A 91 -17.25 12.16 0.29
N PRO A 92 -17.64 13.13 1.13
CA PRO A 92 -17.93 12.89 2.55
C PRO A 92 -19.04 11.88 2.81
N GLU A 93 -20.13 11.95 2.04
CA GLU A 93 -21.29 11.07 2.14
C GLU A 93 -20.95 9.66 1.68
N VAL A 94 -20.29 9.53 0.53
CA VAL A 94 -19.82 8.26 -0.01
C VAL A 94 -18.89 7.55 0.97
N LEU A 95 -17.97 8.31 1.59
CA LEU A 95 -17.04 7.74 2.56
C LEU A 95 -17.74 7.24 3.81
N ARG A 96 -18.71 7.99 4.35
CA ARG A 96 -19.51 7.56 5.52
C ARG A 96 -20.32 6.31 5.21
N ASP A 97 -20.88 6.22 4.01
CA ASP A 97 -21.63 5.04 3.58
C ASP A 97 -20.71 3.80 3.50
N LEU A 98 -19.54 3.92 2.87
CA LEU A 98 -18.58 2.82 2.80
C LEU A 98 -18.06 2.39 4.18
N ALA A 99 -17.87 3.32 5.09
CA ALA A 99 -17.35 3.08 6.44
C ALA A 99 -18.35 2.39 7.38
N ASN A 100 -19.62 2.20 6.98
CA ASN A 100 -20.53 1.31 7.67
C ASN A 100 -20.04 -0.15 7.64
N ASP A 101 -19.19 -0.50 6.68
CA ASP A 101 -18.52 -1.79 6.68
C ASP A 101 -17.23 -1.74 7.53
N PRO A 102 -17.15 -2.51 8.63
CA PRO A 102 -16.00 -2.48 9.53
C PRO A 102 -14.72 -3.03 8.88
N LEU A 103 -14.79 -3.63 7.70
CA LEU A 103 -13.61 -4.07 6.95
C LEU A 103 -12.94 -2.93 6.18
N LEU A 104 -13.60 -1.79 5.95
CA LEU A 104 -12.92 -0.61 5.42
C LEU A 104 -11.94 -0.07 6.45
N ARG A 105 -10.66 -0.03 6.14
CA ARG A 105 -9.61 0.38 7.06
C ARG A 105 -8.88 1.63 6.61
N SER A 106 -8.85 1.89 5.31
CA SER A 106 -8.10 3.00 4.75
C SER A 106 -8.68 3.45 3.42
N ILE A 107 -8.32 4.65 3.00
CA ILE A 107 -8.58 5.19 1.67
C ILE A 107 -7.25 5.50 0.99
N ARG A 108 -7.16 5.19 -0.31
CA ARG A 108 -5.97 5.40 -1.13
C ARG A 108 -6.31 6.14 -2.43
N PRO A 109 -6.09 7.44 -2.54
CA PRO A 109 -6.11 8.10 -3.84
C PRO A 109 -4.91 7.65 -4.68
N MET A 110 -5.11 7.49 -5.99
CA MET A 110 -4.07 7.06 -6.95
C MET A 110 -3.19 8.25 -7.36
N LEU A 111 -2.49 8.87 -6.39
CA LEU A 111 -1.74 10.11 -6.61
C LEU A 111 -0.67 9.97 -7.69
N GLN A 112 -0.05 8.82 -7.82
CA GLN A 112 0.98 8.53 -8.82
C GLN A 112 0.53 8.73 -10.27
N GLU A 113 -0.79 8.73 -10.53
CA GLU A 113 -1.40 8.87 -11.85
C GLU A 113 -1.92 10.29 -12.09
N ILE A 114 -1.88 11.15 -11.08
CA ILE A 114 -2.38 12.53 -11.17
C ILE A 114 -1.22 13.44 -11.59
N ALA A 115 -1.37 14.12 -12.73
CA ALA A 115 -0.32 14.98 -13.27
C ALA A 115 0.01 16.18 -12.36
N ASP A 116 -0.97 16.72 -11.63
CA ASP A 116 -0.76 17.76 -10.63
C ASP A 116 -0.21 17.14 -9.34
N VAL A 117 1.09 17.25 -9.11
CA VAL A 117 1.77 16.70 -7.94
C VAL A 117 1.31 17.32 -6.61
N GLU A 118 0.67 18.50 -6.65
CA GLU A 118 0.11 19.18 -5.49
C GLU A 118 -1.40 18.95 -5.33
N TRP A 119 -2.00 18.09 -6.16
CA TRP A 119 -3.44 17.82 -6.16
C TRP A 119 -4.00 17.52 -4.76
N ILE A 120 -3.26 16.77 -3.96
CA ILE A 120 -3.68 16.37 -2.60
C ILE A 120 -3.74 17.57 -1.62
N LEU A 121 -3.14 18.70 -1.96
CA LEU A 121 -3.16 19.94 -1.16
C LEU A 121 -4.30 20.87 -1.54
N GLN A 122 -5.07 20.56 -2.59
CA GLN A 122 -6.15 21.42 -3.07
C GLN A 122 -7.29 21.51 -2.06
N PRO A 123 -7.95 22.68 -1.92
CA PRO A 123 -9.06 22.87 -0.98
C PRO A 123 -10.22 21.89 -1.13
N LYS A 124 -10.48 21.41 -2.35
CA LYS A 124 -11.54 20.44 -2.64
C LYS A 124 -11.35 19.07 -1.97
N ILE A 125 -10.13 18.72 -1.57
CA ILE A 125 -9.81 17.46 -0.89
C ILE A 125 -10.13 17.53 0.60
N VAL A 126 -10.12 18.72 1.19
CA VAL A 126 -10.24 18.93 2.64
C VAL A 126 -11.51 18.31 3.24
N PRO A 127 -12.71 18.40 2.61
CA PRO A 127 -13.92 17.79 3.16
C PRO A 127 -13.79 16.27 3.33
N ALA A 128 -13.30 15.56 2.31
CA ALA A 128 -13.10 14.11 2.36
C ALA A 128 -12.02 13.73 3.39
N LEU A 129 -10.91 14.47 3.43
CA LEU A 129 -9.84 14.20 4.40
C LEU A 129 -10.29 14.40 5.85
N ARG A 130 -11.19 15.37 6.09
CA ARG A 130 -11.81 15.55 7.41
C ARG A 130 -12.58 14.31 7.82
N VAL A 131 -13.40 13.76 6.93
CA VAL A 131 -14.19 12.55 7.20
C VAL A 131 -13.30 11.33 7.41
N VAL A 132 -12.18 11.19 6.68
CA VAL A 132 -11.17 10.14 6.95
C VAL A 132 -10.73 10.19 8.42
N LYS A 133 -10.44 11.39 8.95
CA LYS A 133 -10.03 11.58 10.36
C LYS A 133 -11.18 11.34 11.34
N GLU A 134 -12.37 11.86 11.06
CA GLU A 134 -13.58 11.68 11.87
C GLU A 134 -13.94 10.21 12.08
N LEU A 135 -13.81 9.41 11.01
CA LEU A 135 -14.09 7.97 11.01
C LEU A 135 -12.90 7.12 11.48
N ASP A 136 -11.79 7.77 11.85
CA ASP A 136 -10.58 7.11 12.29
C ASP A 136 -10.04 6.08 11.28
N LEU A 137 -10.22 6.36 9.99
CA LEU A 137 -9.64 5.59 8.91
C LEU A 137 -8.16 5.94 8.74
N SER A 138 -7.40 5.00 8.22
CA SER A 138 -6.04 5.25 7.75
C SER A 138 -6.05 5.90 6.37
N PHE A 139 -4.89 6.39 5.94
CA PHE A 139 -4.72 7.04 4.64
C PHE A 139 -3.44 6.53 3.98
N ASP A 140 -3.60 5.81 2.87
CA ASP A 140 -2.49 5.26 2.12
C ASP A 140 -2.06 6.24 1.02
N LEU A 141 -0.76 6.58 0.99
CA LEU A 141 -0.17 7.54 0.05
C LEU A 141 0.56 6.78 -1.05
N LEU A 142 -0.12 6.52 -2.17
CA LEU A 142 0.48 5.95 -3.37
C LEU A 142 1.13 7.07 -4.18
N VAL A 143 2.40 7.30 -3.93
CA VAL A 143 3.18 8.43 -4.45
C VAL A 143 4.41 7.98 -5.24
N ARG A 144 4.91 8.86 -6.10
CA ARG A 144 6.25 8.79 -6.71
C ARG A 144 7.14 9.88 -6.09
N PRO A 145 8.47 9.87 -6.31
CA PRO A 145 9.37 10.87 -5.73
C PRO A 145 8.93 12.32 -5.94
N ALA A 146 8.34 12.63 -7.08
CA ALA A 146 7.85 13.98 -7.38
C ALA A 146 6.74 14.46 -6.41
N HIS A 147 5.98 13.54 -5.80
CA HIS A 147 4.86 13.87 -4.89
C HIS A 147 5.29 13.99 -3.43
N LEU A 148 6.53 13.58 -3.05
CA LEU A 148 6.93 13.46 -1.65
C LEU A 148 6.90 14.78 -0.89
N LYS A 149 7.21 15.89 -1.56
CA LYS A 149 7.12 17.24 -0.96
C LYS A 149 5.68 17.64 -0.65
N ALA A 150 4.75 17.32 -1.54
CA ALA A 150 3.32 17.56 -1.29
C ALA A 150 2.80 16.63 -0.18
N ALA A 151 3.21 15.37 -0.16
CA ALA A 151 2.90 14.43 0.92
C ALA A 151 3.42 14.95 2.28
N LEU A 152 4.66 15.40 2.36
CA LEU A 152 5.21 16.01 3.58
C LEU A 152 4.38 17.22 4.03
N THR A 153 4.02 18.09 3.09
CA THR A 153 3.19 19.27 3.39
C THR A 153 1.80 18.87 3.88
N LEU A 154 1.17 17.85 3.28
CA LEU A 154 -0.10 17.31 3.75
C LEU A 154 0.01 16.81 5.19
N LEU A 155 1.02 15.97 5.46
CA LEU A 155 1.21 15.32 6.74
C LEU A 155 1.55 16.31 7.87
N THR A 156 2.39 17.32 7.60
CA THR A 156 2.71 18.37 8.57
C THR A 156 1.52 19.26 8.91
N ARG A 157 0.62 19.48 7.93
CA ARG A 157 -0.64 20.22 8.15
C ARG A 157 -1.71 19.38 8.87
N ASN A 158 -1.56 18.06 8.88
CA ASN A 158 -2.51 17.11 9.46
C ASN A 158 -1.77 16.09 10.33
N PRO A 159 -1.18 16.49 11.47
CA PRO A 159 -0.39 15.59 12.32
C PRO A 159 -1.22 14.46 12.97
N ASP A 160 -2.54 14.61 12.99
CA ASP A 160 -3.52 13.65 13.47
C ASP A 160 -3.97 12.63 12.38
N LEU A 161 -3.56 12.82 11.13
CA LEU A 161 -3.85 11.89 10.04
C LEU A 161 -2.97 10.64 10.17
N ARG A 162 -3.59 9.48 10.38
CA ARG A 162 -2.87 8.21 10.38
C ARG A 162 -2.56 7.79 8.94
N ALA A 163 -1.34 8.09 8.49
CA ALA A 163 -0.94 7.89 7.10
C ALA A 163 0.23 6.91 6.96
N ILE A 164 0.26 6.22 5.81
CA ILE A 164 1.35 5.34 5.41
C ILE A 164 1.77 5.64 3.97
N VAL A 165 3.07 5.70 3.72
CA VAL A 165 3.62 5.86 2.36
C VAL A 165 3.76 4.47 1.74
N ASP A 166 3.06 4.23 0.63
CA ASP A 166 3.13 2.97 -0.10
C ASP A 166 4.48 2.79 -0.81
N HIS A 167 4.97 1.56 -0.85
CA HIS A 167 6.12 1.12 -1.67
C HIS A 167 7.39 1.95 -1.48
N GLY A 168 7.65 2.40 -0.24
CA GLY A 168 8.80 3.26 0.04
C GLY A 168 8.82 4.56 -0.75
N GLY A 169 7.66 5.05 -1.24
CA GLY A 169 7.58 6.23 -2.11
C GLY A 169 8.12 5.99 -3.51
N LYS A 170 8.19 4.74 -3.95
CA LYS A 170 8.56 4.30 -5.32
C LYS A 170 9.86 4.93 -5.84
N PRO A 171 11.01 4.67 -5.20
CA PRO A 171 12.30 5.15 -5.69
C PRO A 171 12.60 4.62 -7.09
N ASP A 172 13.21 5.43 -7.95
CA ASP A 172 13.65 4.99 -9.28
C ASP A 172 14.92 4.12 -9.18
N ILE A 173 14.72 2.87 -8.77
CA ILE A 173 15.78 1.89 -8.55
C ILE A 173 16.41 1.48 -9.88
N ALA A 174 15.60 1.33 -10.93
CA ALA A 174 16.06 0.93 -12.25
C ALA A 174 17.16 1.87 -12.81
N ASN A 175 17.05 3.17 -12.53
CA ASN A 175 18.03 4.16 -12.94
C ASN A 175 19.06 4.51 -11.84
N GLY A 176 18.97 3.86 -10.69
CA GLY A 176 19.87 4.09 -9.57
C GLY A 176 19.71 5.47 -8.92
N MET A 177 18.57 6.11 -9.12
CA MET A 177 18.30 7.43 -8.57
C MET A 177 18.18 7.38 -7.05
N TRP A 178 18.91 8.26 -6.37
CA TRP A 178 18.95 8.33 -4.92
C TRP A 178 18.33 9.62 -4.39
N GLN A 179 18.75 10.75 -4.91
CA GLN A 179 18.20 12.06 -4.56
C GLN A 179 17.23 12.53 -5.65
N PRO A 180 16.18 13.26 -5.29
CA PRO A 180 15.82 13.77 -3.96
C PRO A 180 15.06 12.77 -3.06
N TRP A 181 14.74 11.57 -3.55
CA TRP A 181 13.90 10.58 -2.86
C TRP A 181 14.39 10.30 -1.42
N ALA A 182 15.69 10.05 -1.23
CA ALA A 182 16.21 9.68 0.09
C ALA A 182 16.06 10.82 1.11
N GLU A 183 16.32 12.06 0.70
CA GLU A 183 16.14 13.23 1.55
C GLU A 183 14.66 13.43 1.91
N ASP A 184 13.75 13.38 0.92
CA ASP A 184 12.33 13.62 1.13
C ASP A 184 11.70 12.54 1.99
N MET A 185 12.05 11.25 1.82
CA MET A 185 11.61 10.16 2.70
C MET A 185 12.15 10.31 4.12
N GLY A 186 13.42 10.69 4.26
CA GLY A 186 14.01 10.99 5.56
C GLY A 186 13.31 12.16 6.26
N ARG A 187 12.88 13.17 5.53
CA ARG A 187 12.09 14.29 6.08
C ARG A 187 10.71 13.83 6.53
N ILE A 188 9.98 13.08 5.71
CA ILE A 188 8.68 12.52 6.09
C ILE A 188 8.81 11.73 7.40
N ALA A 189 9.82 10.87 7.50
CA ALA A 189 10.03 10.05 8.69
C ALA A 189 10.34 10.86 9.96
N ARG A 190 11.13 11.94 9.84
CA ARG A 190 11.53 12.78 11.00
C ARG A 190 10.48 13.82 11.40
N GLU A 191 9.78 14.38 10.43
CA GLU A 191 8.90 15.53 10.63
C GLU A 191 7.43 15.11 10.84
N THR A 192 7.09 13.82 10.66
CA THR A 192 5.72 13.33 10.74
C THR A 192 5.63 11.96 11.44
N PRO A 193 4.45 11.57 11.96
CA PRO A 193 4.22 10.24 12.53
C PRO A 193 3.92 9.17 11.46
N ALA A 194 4.06 9.45 10.18
CA ALA A 194 3.72 8.55 9.10
C ALA A 194 4.48 7.22 9.18
N PHE A 195 3.81 6.17 8.74
CA PHE A 195 4.39 4.85 8.48
C PHE A 195 4.88 4.75 7.04
N CYS A 196 5.62 3.69 6.74
CA CYS A 196 6.05 3.37 5.39
C CYS A 196 5.90 1.87 5.10
N LYS A 197 5.48 1.51 3.89
CA LYS A 197 5.45 0.11 3.46
C LYS A 197 6.76 -0.31 2.82
N LEU A 198 7.34 -1.37 3.35
CA LEU A 198 8.39 -2.15 2.72
C LEU A 198 7.72 -3.12 1.74
N SER A 199 7.40 -2.64 0.56
CA SER A 199 6.67 -3.34 -0.52
C SER A 199 7.00 -2.69 -1.86
N GLY A 200 6.66 -3.33 -2.99
CA GLY A 200 6.71 -2.75 -4.33
C GLY A 200 8.09 -2.32 -4.84
N LEU A 201 9.19 -2.58 -4.12
CA LEU A 201 10.54 -2.19 -4.56
C LEU A 201 11.00 -2.97 -5.79
N VAL A 202 10.54 -4.20 -5.93
CA VAL A 202 10.91 -5.07 -7.05
C VAL A 202 10.38 -4.55 -8.38
N THR A 203 9.22 -3.92 -8.40
CA THR A 203 8.61 -3.36 -9.61
C THR A 203 9.27 -2.05 -10.06
N GLU A 204 9.99 -1.40 -9.19
CA GLU A 204 10.78 -0.21 -9.49
C GLU A 204 12.23 -0.53 -9.91
N ALA A 205 12.63 -1.82 -9.86
CA ALA A 205 13.96 -2.29 -10.25
C ALA A 205 14.01 -2.75 -11.71
N ARG A 206 15.23 -2.93 -12.24
CA ARG A 206 15.43 -3.55 -13.55
C ARG A 206 15.04 -5.03 -13.52
N PRO A 207 14.68 -5.62 -14.67
CA PRO A 207 14.54 -7.07 -14.78
C PRO A 207 15.79 -7.81 -14.29
N ASN A 208 15.59 -9.00 -13.70
CA ASN A 208 16.67 -9.82 -13.13
C ASN A 208 17.44 -9.16 -11.98
N TRP A 209 16.80 -8.26 -11.22
CA TRP A 209 17.36 -7.64 -10.03
C TRP A 209 17.90 -8.69 -9.04
N LYS A 210 18.83 -8.24 -8.19
CA LYS A 210 19.35 -9.02 -7.06
C LYS A 210 19.07 -8.27 -5.76
N PRO A 211 19.00 -8.96 -4.60
CA PRO A 211 18.81 -8.27 -3.32
C PRO A 211 19.76 -7.08 -3.09
N GLY A 212 20.99 -7.15 -3.62
CA GLY A 212 21.95 -6.03 -3.56
C GLY A 212 21.48 -4.76 -4.25
N ASP A 213 20.67 -4.86 -5.31
CA ASP A 213 20.18 -3.69 -6.05
C ASP A 213 19.13 -2.91 -5.25
N LEU A 214 18.36 -3.61 -4.40
CA LEU A 214 17.30 -3.04 -3.57
C LEU A 214 17.80 -2.62 -2.19
N ARG A 215 18.90 -3.25 -1.71
CA ARG A 215 19.37 -3.18 -0.33
C ARG A 215 19.47 -1.75 0.20
N ARG A 216 20.17 -0.86 -0.51
CA ARG A 216 20.37 0.51 -0.03
C ARG A 216 19.07 1.28 0.16
N TYR A 217 18.05 0.99 -0.66
CA TYR A 217 16.73 1.62 -0.55
C TYR A 217 15.96 1.07 0.65
N ALA A 218 15.97 -0.26 0.83
CA ALA A 218 15.33 -0.91 1.97
C ALA A 218 16.00 -0.51 3.30
N GLU A 219 17.33 -0.53 3.37
CA GLU A 219 18.08 -0.10 4.55
C GLU A 219 17.82 1.37 4.90
N HIS A 220 17.75 2.25 3.90
CA HIS A 220 17.40 3.66 4.13
C HIS A 220 15.99 3.81 4.74
N LEU A 221 15.01 3.03 4.29
CA LEU A 221 13.67 3.04 4.88
C LEU A 221 13.70 2.55 6.34
N ILE A 222 14.48 1.49 6.62
CA ILE A 222 14.67 0.97 7.98
C ILE A 222 15.33 2.03 8.88
N ASP A 223 16.38 2.68 8.40
CA ASP A 223 17.11 3.72 9.14
C ASP A 223 16.23 4.95 9.43
N CYS A 224 15.38 5.35 8.47
CA CYS A 224 14.54 6.53 8.61
C CYS A 224 13.31 6.29 9.49
N PHE A 225 12.56 5.20 9.24
CA PHE A 225 11.28 4.93 9.91
C PHE A 225 11.43 4.08 11.17
N GLY A 226 12.54 3.41 11.33
CA GLY A 226 12.72 2.42 12.40
C GLY A 226 11.81 1.21 12.23
N ALA A 227 12.04 0.18 13.05
CA ALA A 227 11.21 -1.01 13.03
C ALA A 227 9.75 -0.75 13.41
N ASP A 228 9.48 0.31 14.17
CA ASP A 228 8.15 0.63 14.69
C ASP A 228 7.18 1.16 13.63
N ARG A 229 7.68 1.75 12.55
CA ARG A 229 6.85 2.43 11.55
C ARG A 229 7.02 1.86 10.14
N LEU A 230 7.68 0.70 10.02
CA LEU A 230 7.70 -0.07 8.77
C LEU A 230 6.66 -1.17 8.78
N VAL A 231 6.05 -1.42 7.63
CA VAL A 231 5.04 -2.45 7.43
C VAL A 231 5.37 -3.22 6.15
N TRP A 232 5.56 -4.53 6.25
CA TRP A 232 5.78 -5.36 5.07
C TRP A 232 4.48 -5.62 4.29
N GLY A 233 4.60 -5.67 2.94
CA GLY A 233 3.55 -6.10 2.03
C GLY A 233 4.14 -6.74 0.78
N SER A 234 3.39 -7.66 0.17
CA SER A 234 3.83 -8.36 -1.02
C SER A 234 3.74 -7.51 -2.28
N ASP A 235 2.72 -6.70 -2.39
CA ASP A 235 2.27 -6.07 -3.63
C ASP A 235 1.84 -7.10 -4.70
N TRP A 236 1.41 -8.32 -4.25
CA TRP A 236 0.89 -9.33 -5.15
C TRP A 236 -0.49 -8.92 -5.71
N PRO A 237 -0.79 -9.17 -6.98
CA PRO A 237 0.02 -9.81 -7.99
C PRO A 237 0.87 -8.84 -8.84
N VAL A 238 0.88 -7.54 -8.54
CA VAL A 238 1.67 -6.54 -9.30
C VAL A 238 3.16 -6.89 -9.28
N MET A 239 3.66 -7.40 -8.16
CA MET A 239 5.04 -7.84 -8.02
C MET A 239 5.46 -8.92 -9.03
N LEU A 240 4.51 -9.73 -9.55
CA LEU A 240 4.78 -10.77 -10.55
C LEU A 240 5.32 -10.21 -11.88
N LEU A 241 5.25 -8.90 -12.08
CA LEU A 241 5.91 -8.24 -13.20
C LEU A 241 7.44 -8.38 -13.15
N ASN A 242 8.02 -8.58 -11.97
CA ASN A 242 9.49 -8.59 -11.83
C ASN A 242 10.02 -9.52 -10.71
N ALA A 243 9.14 -10.27 -10.03
CA ALA A 243 9.53 -11.23 -8.97
C ALA A 243 8.46 -12.31 -8.81
N ASP A 244 8.79 -13.39 -8.09
CA ASP A 244 7.81 -14.27 -7.46
C ASP A 244 7.66 -13.92 -5.98
N TYR A 245 6.60 -14.44 -5.34
CA TYR A 245 6.27 -14.12 -3.96
C TYR A 245 7.37 -14.55 -2.98
N ASP A 246 7.91 -15.76 -3.18
CA ASP A 246 8.94 -16.33 -2.32
C ASP A 246 10.24 -15.53 -2.42
N GLY A 247 10.62 -15.13 -3.61
CA GLY A 247 11.81 -14.32 -3.88
C GLY A 247 11.73 -12.95 -3.22
N TRP A 248 10.57 -12.26 -3.32
CA TRP A 248 10.38 -10.99 -2.63
C TRP A 248 10.34 -11.16 -1.12
N LEU A 249 9.61 -12.14 -0.60
CA LEU A 249 9.56 -12.41 0.85
C LEU A 249 10.94 -12.73 1.40
N ALA A 250 11.74 -13.55 0.70
CA ALA A 250 13.10 -13.88 1.09
C ALA A 250 14.01 -12.64 1.10
N ALA A 251 13.91 -11.78 0.09
CA ALA A 251 14.67 -10.53 0.03
C ALA A 251 14.29 -9.59 1.18
N ALA A 252 12.99 -9.40 1.44
CA ALA A 252 12.52 -8.57 2.55
C ALA A 252 13.05 -9.08 3.91
N ARG A 253 12.98 -10.39 4.16
CA ARG A 253 13.57 -11.02 5.36
C ARG A 253 15.07 -10.78 5.46
N GLN A 254 15.78 -10.84 4.34
CA GLN A 254 17.23 -10.57 4.33
C GLN A 254 17.54 -9.10 4.68
N PHE A 255 16.71 -8.14 4.26
CA PHE A 255 16.93 -6.72 4.59
C PHE A 255 16.74 -6.43 6.08
N ILE A 256 15.81 -7.12 6.73
CA ILE A 256 15.53 -6.94 8.17
C ILE A 256 16.29 -7.93 9.07
N ALA A 257 17.15 -8.78 8.52
CA ALA A 257 17.83 -9.85 9.27
C ALA A 257 18.74 -9.35 10.41
N SER A 258 19.25 -8.13 10.31
CA SER A 258 20.03 -7.48 11.37
C SER A 258 19.20 -6.90 12.51
N GLN A 259 17.89 -6.80 12.34
CA GLN A 259 16.98 -6.32 13.36
C GLN A 259 16.74 -7.42 14.42
N THR A 260 16.33 -7.02 15.63
CA THR A 260 15.94 -8.01 16.66
C THR A 260 14.74 -8.84 16.21
N ALA A 261 14.54 -10.01 16.82
CA ALA A 261 13.36 -10.84 16.49
C ALA A 261 12.03 -10.11 16.74
N ALA A 262 11.97 -9.25 17.76
CA ALA A 262 10.82 -8.41 18.04
C ALA A 262 10.59 -7.37 16.93
N ASP A 263 11.64 -6.72 16.45
CA ASP A 263 11.55 -5.74 15.36
C ASP A 263 11.14 -6.40 14.04
N GLN A 264 11.69 -7.59 13.74
CA GLN A 264 11.28 -8.36 12.57
C GLN A 264 9.79 -8.73 12.64
N MET A 265 9.29 -9.13 13.82
CA MET A 265 7.88 -9.42 14.03
C MET A 265 7.03 -8.16 13.89
N ALA A 266 7.49 -7.02 14.42
CA ALA A 266 6.81 -5.73 14.26
C ALA A 266 6.63 -5.36 12.78
N ILE A 267 7.69 -5.42 11.97
CA ILE A 267 7.66 -5.10 10.53
C ILE A 267 6.75 -6.08 9.76
N MET A 268 6.86 -7.38 10.06
CA MET A 268 6.16 -8.43 9.30
C MET A 268 4.72 -8.68 9.75
N SER A 269 4.27 -8.06 10.86
CA SER A 269 2.95 -8.36 11.43
C SER A 269 2.37 -7.22 12.27
N ASP A 270 3.01 -6.87 13.41
CA ASP A 270 2.34 -6.15 14.48
C ASP A 270 2.06 -4.70 14.10
N ASN A 271 2.92 -4.10 13.32
CA ASN A 271 2.73 -2.73 12.83
C ASN A 271 1.51 -2.64 11.88
N ALA A 272 1.29 -3.65 11.03
CA ALA A 272 0.10 -3.69 10.18
C ALA A 272 -1.18 -3.79 11.03
N ILE A 273 -1.16 -4.66 12.06
CA ILE A 273 -2.28 -4.82 13.00
C ILE A 273 -2.57 -3.50 13.70
N ARG A 274 -1.55 -2.83 14.22
CA ARG A 274 -1.68 -1.54 14.92
C ARG A 274 -2.14 -0.44 13.98
N PHE A 275 -1.50 -0.30 12.81
CA PHE A 275 -1.76 0.79 11.87
C PHE A 275 -3.18 0.72 11.31
N TYR A 276 -3.60 -0.44 10.83
CA TYR A 276 -4.94 -0.65 10.25
C TYR A 276 -5.99 -1.03 11.30
N ARG A 277 -5.63 -1.07 12.60
CA ARG A 277 -6.53 -1.46 13.70
C ARG A 277 -7.25 -2.77 13.43
N LEU A 278 -6.48 -3.77 13.04
CA LEU A 278 -7.04 -5.08 12.71
C LEU A 278 -7.52 -5.77 13.99
N PRO A 279 -8.62 -6.55 13.92
CA PRO A 279 -9.06 -7.34 15.04
C PRO A 279 -7.97 -8.37 15.41
N VAL A 280 -7.48 -8.28 16.64
CA VAL A 280 -6.59 -9.30 17.20
C VAL A 280 -7.47 -10.49 17.56
N ARG A 281 -7.16 -11.70 17.05
CA ARG A 281 -7.80 -12.90 17.59
C ARG A 281 -7.40 -13.01 19.07
N THR A 282 -8.34 -12.81 19.96
CA THR A 282 -8.18 -13.30 21.33
C THR A 282 -8.06 -14.82 21.27
N PRO A 283 -7.04 -15.43 21.91
CA PRO A 283 -6.84 -16.86 21.90
C PRO A 283 -8.02 -17.64 22.47
#